data_a70badb0afeb3068b3d7371e78d4ba88
#
_entry.id   a70badb0afeb3068b3d7371e78d4ba88
#
_cell.length_a   1.000
_cell.length_b   1.000
_cell.length_c   1.000
_cell.angle_alpha   90.00
_cell.angle_beta   90.00
_cell.angle_gamma   90.00
#
_symmetry.space_group_name_H-M   'P 1'
#
loop_
_entity.id
_entity.type
_entity.pdbx_description
1 polymer ?
#
loop_
_entity_poly.entity_id
_entity_poly.type
_entity_poly.pdbx_seq_one_letter_code
_entity_poly.pdbx_strand_id
1 'polypeptide(L)'
;WKTAQKMTRKPVKFGNICATCLPMMLWNDHYKTDQAMVMDIAAVMNEEYIALADAGCPVIQIEEPVHHFNCQMEPPCTDKDLEFYTNAFNRQTKDVKTEIWAHTCWGNPNQQSFYWERPSYERALPYFMEMNCDVLDIECASNQARDAKLFKNIDWNKYDKKIGIGVVDHTRTTVETPEMVADTIRRALEYIPEDRLVITADCGFGREGLSRRIAFYKCVSLVMGTNIVRKELGVEEAYVATADEQFAFV
;
A
#
# COMPACT_ATOMS: atom_id res chain seq x y z
N TRP A 1 -16.46 -9.20 3.86
CA TRP A 1 -15.66 -9.97 2.95
C TRP A 1 -16.42 -11.15 2.35
N LYS A 2 -16.99 -12.06 3.15
CA LYS A 2 -17.73 -13.26 2.67
C LYS A 2 -18.82 -12.94 1.62
N THR A 3 -19.52 -11.83 1.78
CA THR A 3 -20.55 -11.40 0.82
C THR A 3 -19.90 -10.97 -0.51
N ALA A 4 -18.86 -10.17 -0.46
CA ALA A 4 -18.13 -9.75 -1.66
C ALA A 4 -17.49 -10.94 -2.38
N GLN A 5 -16.89 -11.88 -1.65
CA GLN A 5 -16.27 -13.07 -2.25
C GLN A 5 -17.29 -13.98 -2.99
N LYS A 6 -18.55 -14.01 -2.55
CA LYS A 6 -19.61 -14.76 -3.27
C LYS A 6 -20.00 -14.12 -4.63
N MET A 7 -19.68 -12.85 -4.83
CA MET A 7 -20.04 -12.11 -6.06
C MET A 7 -19.00 -12.25 -7.17
N THR A 8 -17.85 -12.88 -6.91
CA THR A 8 -16.77 -13.03 -7.88
C THR A 8 -16.00 -14.34 -7.69
N ARG A 9 -15.43 -14.84 -8.79
CA ARG A 9 -14.50 -15.99 -8.77
C ARG A 9 -13.05 -15.57 -8.47
N LYS A 10 -12.74 -14.26 -8.55
CA LYS A 10 -11.40 -13.73 -8.24
C LYS A 10 -11.24 -13.56 -6.73
N PRO A 11 -10.03 -13.72 -6.20
CA PRO A 11 -9.78 -13.45 -4.79
C PRO A 11 -10.15 -12.01 -4.43
N VAL A 12 -10.82 -11.82 -3.29
CA VAL A 12 -11.19 -10.51 -2.77
C VAL A 12 -10.30 -10.20 -1.57
N LYS A 13 -9.52 -9.13 -1.68
CA LYS A 13 -8.72 -8.57 -0.58
C LYS A 13 -9.62 -7.78 0.36
N PHE A 14 -9.43 -7.93 1.67
CA PHE A 14 -10.06 -7.08 2.67
C PHE A 14 -9.15 -5.90 2.98
N GLY A 15 -9.70 -4.70 3.10
CA GLY A 15 -8.96 -3.49 3.46
C GLY A 15 -9.52 -2.83 4.72
N ASN A 16 -8.63 -2.35 5.60
CA ASN A 16 -8.99 -1.61 6.80
C ASN A 16 -7.89 -0.60 7.14
N ILE A 17 -8.23 0.36 8.01
CA ILE A 17 -7.31 1.36 8.57
C ILE A 17 -6.55 0.76 9.76
N CYS A 18 -5.35 1.23 10.05
CA CYS A 18 -4.58 0.82 11.23
C CYS A 18 -5.17 1.41 12.54
N ALA A 19 -4.88 0.76 13.66
CA ALA A 19 -5.31 1.20 14.98
C ALA A 19 -4.77 2.60 15.34
N THR A 20 -3.57 2.92 14.91
CA THR A 20 -2.89 4.21 15.16
C THR A 20 -3.54 5.40 14.47
N CYS A 21 -4.35 5.19 13.43
CA CYS A 21 -5.14 6.25 12.80
C CYS A 21 -6.38 6.67 13.61
N LEU A 22 -6.90 5.82 14.47
CA LEU A 22 -8.19 6.04 15.11
C LEU A 22 -8.21 7.22 16.10
N PRO A 23 -7.16 7.52 16.87
CA PRO A 23 -7.13 8.73 17.70
C PRO A 23 -7.31 10.05 16.95
N MET A 24 -6.97 10.07 15.66
CA MET A 24 -7.21 11.24 14.80
C MET A 24 -8.69 11.42 14.42
N MET A 25 -9.51 10.39 14.60
CA MET A 25 -10.92 10.35 14.18
C MET A 25 -11.89 10.18 15.35
N LEU A 26 -11.42 9.73 16.51
CA LEU A 26 -12.23 9.42 17.67
C LEU A 26 -11.83 10.30 18.85
N TRP A 27 -12.84 10.71 19.62
CA TRP A 27 -12.62 11.39 20.89
C TRP A 27 -12.36 10.36 22.00
N ASN A 28 -11.28 10.56 22.77
CA ASN A 28 -10.91 9.66 23.86
C ASN A 28 -11.44 10.18 25.21
N ASP A 29 -12.60 9.69 25.64
CA ASP A 29 -13.18 9.98 26.96
C ASP A 29 -12.98 8.86 27.97
N HIS A 30 -12.42 7.72 27.57
CA HIS A 30 -12.36 6.52 28.40
C HIS A 30 -10.93 6.16 28.84
N TYR A 31 -10.00 6.18 27.92
CA TYR A 31 -8.62 5.76 28.18
C TYR A 31 -7.80 6.90 28.79
N LYS A 32 -6.84 6.56 29.68
CA LYS A 32 -5.94 7.53 30.29
C LYS A 32 -5.00 8.20 29.26
N THR A 33 -4.70 7.50 28.17
CA THR A 33 -3.85 7.98 27.06
C THR A 33 -4.35 7.42 25.74
N ASP A 34 -4.07 8.14 24.65
CA ASP A 34 -4.37 7.64 23.30
C ASP A 34 -3.57 6.38 22.96
N GLN A 35 -2.38 6.22 23.52
CA GLN A 35 -1.59 5.00 23.36
C GLN A 35 -2.30 3.78 23.96
N ALA A 36 -2.90 3.93 25.14
CA ALA A 36 -3.70 2.85 25.76
C ALA A 36 -4.91 2.49 24.89
N MET A 37 -5.60 3.50 24.35
CA MET A 37 -6.71 3.31 23.40
C MET A 37 -6.26 2.57 22.13
N VAL A 38 -5.15 2.99 21.52
CA VAL A 38 -4.61 2.35 20.31
C VAL A 38 -4.29 0.88 20.55
N MET A 39 -3.65 0.55 21.66
CA MET A 39 -3.27 -0.84 21.96
C MET A 39 -4.48 -1.76 22.22
N ASP A 40 -5.53 -1.23 22.82
CA ASP A 40 -6.78 -1.97 23.03
C ASP A 40 -7.52 -2.18 21.70
N ILE A 41 -7.64 -1.14 20.89
CA ILE A 41 -8.20 -1.21 19.54
C ILE A 41 -7.41 -2.19 18.67
N ALA A 42 -6.07 -2.15 18.72
CA ALA A 42 -5.22 -3.11 17.99
C ALA A 42 -5.48 -4.55 18.40
N ALA A 43 -5.82 -4.79 19.69
CA ALA A 43 -6.21 -6.10 20.18
C ALA A 43 -7.55 -6.57 19.59
N VAL A 44 -8.55 -5.70 19.56
CA VAL A 44 -9.87 -6.01 18.97
C VAL A 44 -9.75 -6.23 17.46
N MET A 45 -8.99 -5.39 16.75
CA MET A 45 -8.72 -5.57 15.31
C MET A 45 -8.02 -6.91 15.03
N ASN A 46 -7.13 -7.34 15.91
CA ASN A 46 -6.45 -8.62 15.77
C ASN A 46 -7.45 -9.80 15.81
N GLU A 47 -8.42 -9.78 16.71
CA GLU A 47 -9.48 -10.80 16.77
C GLU A 47 -10.27 -10.84 15.46
N GLU A 48 -10.60 -9.68 14.90
CA GLU A 48 -11.30 -9.57 13.61
C GLU A 48 -10.45 -10.12 12.44
N TYR A 49 -9.15 -9.83 12.41
CA TYR A 49 -8.25 -10.31 11.37
C TYR A 49 -8.01 -11.82 11.44
N ILE A 50 -7.93 -12.38 12.64
CA ILE A 50 -7.90 -13.84 12.84
C ILE A 50 -9.19 -14.47 12.31
N ALA A 51 -10.36 -13.91 12.65
CA ALA A 51 -11.65 -14.40 12.16
C ALA A 51 -11.79 -14.29 10.63
N LEU A 52 -11.23 -13.24 10.00
CA LEU A 52 -11.17 -13.11 8.55
C LEU A 52 -10.28 -14.17 7.90
N ALA A 53 -9.10 -14.41 8.47
CA ALA A 53 -8.17 -15.44 8.00
C ALA A 53 -8.81 -16.84 8.12
N ASP A 54 -9.42 -17.16 9.25
CA ASP A 54 -10.15 -18.43 9.49
C ASP A 54 -11.34 -18.59 8.54
N ALA A 55 -11.94 -17.49 8.10
CA ALA A 55 -13.01 -17.48 7.10
C ALA A 55 -12.51 -17.70 5.66
N GLY A 56 -11.19 -17.74 5.45
CA GLY A 56 -10.54 -17.93 4.15
C GLY A 56 -10.25 -16.65 3.38
N CYS A 57 -10.21 -15.49 4.04
CA CYS A 57 -9.78 -14.25 3.39
C CYS A 57 -8.30 -14.38 2.97
N PRO A 58 -7.97 -14.25 1.67
CA PRO A 58 -6.61 -14.54 1.19
C PRO A 58 -5.61 -13.44 1.51
N VAL A 59 -6.06 -12.19 1.62
CA VAL A 59 -5.20 -11.01 1.86
C VAL A 59 -5.95 -9.99 2.71
N ILE A 60 -5.29 -9.49 3.75
CA ILE A 60 -5.74 -8.34 4.54
C ILE A 60 -4.76 -7.19 4.31
N GLN A 61 -5.26 -6.06 3.80
CA GLN A 61 -4.49 -4.83 3.66
C GLN A 61 -4.84 -3.86 4.78
N ILE A 62 -3.81 -3.27 5.38
CA ILE A 62 -3.93 -2.30 6.46
C ILE A 62 -3.32 -0.98 5.98
N GLU A 63 -4.12 0.08 6.01
CA GLU A 63 -3.68 1.43 5.66
C GLU A 63 -2.90 2.05 6.82
N GLU A 64 -1.60 2.28 6.64
CA GLU A 64 -0.67 2.75 7.69
C GLU A 64 0.05 4.05 7.29
N PRO A 65 -0.61 5.21 7.33
CA PRO A 65 0.01 6.48 7.01
C PRO A 65 0.73 7.15 8.20
N VAL A 66 0.56 6.65 9.43
CA VAL A 66 0.91 7.40 10.66
C VAL A 66 2.41 7.58 10.83
N HIS A 67 3.21 6.56 10.52
CA HIS A 67 4.66 6.63 10.67
C HIS A 67 5.25 7.81 9.89
N HIS A 68 5.08 7.82 8.59
CA HIS A 68 5.72 8.81 7.73
C HIS A 68 5.05 10.18 7.80
N PHE A 69 3.73 10.26 8.01
CA PHE A 69 3.04 11.53 8.23
C PHE A 69 3.60 12.26 9.45
N ASN A 70 3.72 11.57 10.58
CA ASN A 70 4.20 12.19 11.81
C ASN A 70 5.69 12.55 11.74
N CYS A 71 6.46 11.92 10.84
CA CYS A 71 7.83 12.37 10.54
C CYS A 71 7.87 13.75 9.84
N GLN A 72 6.78 14.16 9.20
CA GLN A 72 6.69 15.45 8.48
C GLN A 72 5.99 16.55 9.31
N MET A 73 5.48 16.23 10.48
CA MET A 73 4.80 17.21 11.34
C MET A 73 5.79 18.12 12.08
N GLU A 74 5.29 19.22 12.64
CA GLU A 74 6.05 20.15 13.51
C GLU A 74 5.45 20.16 14.91
N PRO A 75 6.16 19.67 15.94
CA PRO A 75 7.44 18.94 15.86
C PRO A 75 7.27 17.54 15.25
N PRO A 76 8.33 16.98 14.64
CA PRO A 76 8.26 15.62 14.11
C PRO A 76 8.18 14.61 15.26
N CYS A 77 7.59 13.42 14.98
CA CYS A 77 7.54 12.33 15.94
C CYS A 77 8.94 11.87 16.35
N THR A 78 9.03 11.32 17.55
CA THR A 78 10.27 10.73 18.08
C THR A 78 10.45 9.28 17.60
N ASP A 79 11.65 8.70 17.80
CA ASP A 79 11.89 7.30 17.53
C ASP A 79 11.02 6.39 18.40
N LYS A 80 10.74 6.80 19.66
CA LYS A 80 9.81 6.07 20.53
C LYS A 80 8.38 6.04 20.00
N ASP A 81 7.95 7.11 19.34
CA ASP A 81 6.63 7.14 18.70
C ASP A 81 6.60 6.17 17.50
N LEU A 82 7.66 6.15 16.69
CA LEU A 82 7.78 5.21 15.57
C LEU A 82 7.82 3.74 16.04
N GLU A 83 8.57 3.45 17.10
CA GLU A 83 8.57 2.13 17.75
C GLU A 83 7.17 1.76 18.27
N PHE A 84 6.46 2.72 18.87
CA PHE A 84 5.09 2.49 19.33
C PHE A 84 4.13 2.18 18.18
N TYR A 85 4.21 2.91 17.05
CA TYR A 85 3.36 2.67 15.90
C TYR A 85 3.63 1.28 15.29
N THR A 86 4.90 0.89 15.19
CA THR A 86 5.29 -0.46 14.74
C THR A 86 4.75 -1.54 15.69
N ASN A 87 4.86 -1.34 17.00
CA ASN A 87 4.34 -2.27 17.99
C ASN A 87 2.82 -2.41 17.93
N ALA A 88 2.09 -1.32 17.70
CA ALA A 88 0.65 -1.33 17.54
C ALA A 88 0.24 -2.09 16.25
N PHE A 89 0.95 -1.87 15.14
CA PHE A 89 0.75 -2.63 13.91
C PHE A 89 1.01 -4.14 14.13
N ASN A 90 2.12 -4.48 14.77
CA ASN A 90 2.48 -5.87 15.06
C ASN A 90 1.49 -6.53 16.04
N ARG A 91 0.89 -5.74 16.95
CA ARG A 91 -0.18 -6.22 17.85
C ARG A 91 -1.44 -6.58 17.08
N GLN A 92 -1.87 -5.77 16.12
CA GLN A 92 -3.08 -6.04 15.34
C GLN A 92 -2.92 -7.16 14.31
N THR A 93 -1.69 -7.49 13.91
CA THR A 93 -1.39 -8.57 12.94
C THR A 93 -0.86 -9.85 13.59
N LYS A 94 -0.78 -9.88 14.93
CA LYS A 94 -0.21 -11.00 15.66
C LYS A 94 -0.99 -12.29 15.39
N ASP A 95 -0.28 -13.37 15.02
CA ASP A 95 -0.82 -14.72 14.81
C ASP A 95 -1.90 -14.82 13.69
N VAL A 96 -2.07 -13.79 12.88
CA VAL A 96 -2.98 -13.81 11.72
C VAL A 96 -2.36 -14.69 10.62
N LYS A 97 -3.09 -15.74 10.21
CA LYS A 97 -2.61 -16.75 9.25
C LYS A 97 -3.12 -16.50 7.83
N THR A 98 -2.89 -15.31 7.32
CA THR A 98 -3.13 -14.95 5.93
C THR A 98 -2.14 -13.88 5.50
N GLU A 99 -2.01 -13.61 4.21
CA GLU A 99 -1.09 -12.60 3.70
C GLU A 99 -1.52 -11.20 4.19
N ILE A 100 -0.60 -10.48 4.81
CA ILE A 100 -0.79 -9.12 5.35
C ILE A 100 -0.06 -8.12 4.47
N TRP A 101 -0.78 -7.11 4.02
CA TRP A 101 -0.24 -5.95 3.33
C TRP A 101 -0.31 -4.73 4.23
N ALA A 102 0.77 -3.97 4.29
CA ALA A 102 0.79 -2.63 4.88
C ALA A 102 0.85 -1.62 3.75
N HIS A 103 -0.20 -0.83 3.55
CA HIS A 103 -0.22 0.23 2.56
C HIS A 103 0.11 1.57 3.18
N THR A 104 1.00 2.31 2.55
CA THR A 104 1.36 3.66 2.96
C THR A 104 1.44 4.60 1.77
N CYS A 105 0.74 5.72 1.87
CA CYS A 105 0.69 6.75 0.84
C CYS A 105 0.68 8.14 1.47
N TRP A 106 0.82 9.18 0.65
CA TRP A 106 0.79 10.58 1.10
C TRP A 106 -0.63 11.16 1.19
N GLY A 107 -1.62 10.30 1.29
CA GLY A 107 -3.03 10.64 1.36
C GLY A 107 -3.68 10.74 0.00
N ASN A 108 -4.99 10.85 0.00
CA ASN A 108 -5.78 10.98 -1.22
C ASN A 108 -6.21 12.45 -1.38
N PRO A 109 -5.45 13.24 -2.14
CA PRO A 109 -5.39 14.68 -1.98
C PRO A 109 -6.42 15.48 -2.76
N ASN A 110 -7.40 14.85 -3.34
CA ASN A 110 -8.35 15.62 -4.13
C ASN A 110 -9.12 16.60 -3.25
N GLN A 111 -8.53 17.72 -2.94
CA GLN A 111 -8.99 18.84 -2.09
C GLN A 111 -8.61 18.75 -0.60
N GLN A 112 -7.97 17.69 -0.12
CA GLN A 112 -7.57 17.50 1.28
C GLN A 112 -6.11 17.11 1.42
N SER A 113 -5.26 17.50 0.48
CA SER A 113 -3.87 17.08 0.52
C SER A 113 -3.10 17.79 1.60
N PHE A 114 -2.35 16.99 2.34
CA PHE A 114 -1.20 17.50 3.04
C PHE A 114 -0.09 17.72 2.02
N TYR A 115 0.30 18.96 1.80
CA TYR A 115 1.44 19.28 0.96
C TYR A 115 2.67 19.41 1.81
N TRP A 116 3.62 18.53 1.59
CA TRP A 116 4.97 18.71 2.08
C TRP A 116 5.88 19.01 0.89
N GLU A 117 6.80 19.92 1.08
CA GLU A 117 7.70 20.36 0.00
C GLU A 117 8.55 19.20 -0.53
N ARG A 118 8.97 18.29 0.35
CA ARG A 118 9.80 17.12 0.01
C ARG A 118 9.43 15.92 0.88
N PRO A 119 8.25 15.35 0.71
CA PRO A 119 7.87 14.18 1.48
C PRO A 119 8.80 13.00 1.17
N SER A 120 9.19 12.24 2.20
CA SER A 120 10.08 11.08 2.06
C SER A 120 9.77 10.03 3.11
N TYR A 121 9.81 8.76 2.72
CA TYR A 121 9.71 7.61 3.63
C TYR A 121 11.02 7.33 4.40
N GLU A 122 12.12 8.04 4.12
CA GLU A 122 13.46 7.72 4.61
C GLU A 122 13.50 7.45 6.11
N ARG A 123 12.91 8.33 6.93
CA ARG A 123 12.92 8.18 8.40
C ARG A 123 12.00 7.05 8.88
N ALA A 124 10.89 6.79 8.19
CA ALA A 124 9.92 5.76 8.57
C ALA A 124 10.34 4.35 8.08
N LEU A 125 11.13 4.26 7.01
CA LEU A 125 11.45 2.99 6.36
C LEU A 125 12.05 1.93 7.29
N PRO A 126 13.00 2.22 8.19
CA PRO A 126 13.51 1.20 9.12
C PRO A 126 12.40 0.57 9.98
N TYR A 127 11.42 1.36 10.39
CA TYR A 127 10.29 0.92 11.20
C TYR A 127 9.27 0.14 10.37
N PHE A 128 9.02 0.55 9.14
CA PHE A 128 8.20 -0.21 8.19
C PHE A 128 8.78 -1.61 7.92
N MET A 129 10.10 -1.73 7.83
CA MET A 129 10.74 -3.03 7.63
C MET A 129 10.57 -3.98 8.84
N GLU A 130 10.34 -3.45 10.06
CA GLU A 130 10.08 -4.24 11.28
C GLU A 130 8.58 -4.53 11.48
N MET A 131 7.68 -4.02 10.64
CA MET A 131 6.25 -4.33 10.71
C MET A 131 6.00 -5.79 10.31
N ASN A 132 5.08 -6.46 11.01
CA ASN A 132 4.66 -7.82 10.71
C ASN A 132 3.67 -7.83 9.52
N CYS A 133 4.20 -7.66 8.32
CA CYS A 133 3.48 -7.75 7.05
C CYS A 133 4.33 -8.47 6.00
N ASP A 134 3.66 -9.13 5.06
CA ASP A 134 4.29 -9.85 3.94
C ASP A 134 4.63 -8.89 2.80
N VAL A 135 3.81 -7.85 2.61
CA VAL A 135 4.02 -6.82 1.59
C VAL A 135 3.94 -5.44 2.23
N LEU A 136 4.98 -4.64 2.03
CA LEU A 136 4.98 -3.20 2.28
C LEU A 136 4.68 -2.48 0.96
N ASP A 137 3.50 -1.90 0.84
CA ASP A 137 3.01 -1.22 -0.36
C ASP A 137 3.13 0.29 -0.20
N ILE A 138 3.92 0.94 -1.05
CA ILE A 138 4.25 2.36 -0.95
C ILE A 138 3.84 3.15 -2.19
N GLU A 139 3.36 4.36 -1.98
CA GLU A 139 3.16 5.34 -3.04
C GLU A 139 4.50 5.73 -3.68
N CYS A 140 4.59 5.63 -5.00
CA CYS A 140 5.84 5.85 -5.72
C CYS A 140 5.68 6.52 -7.08
N ALA A 141 4.54 6.40 -7.78
CA ALA A 141 4.33 7.03 -9.08
C ALA A 141 4.27 8.55 -8.99
N SER A 142 3.63 9.09 -7.94
CA SER A 142 3.51 10.54 -7.70
C SER A 142 4.88 11.23 -7.60
N ASN A 143 5.89 10.53 -7.14
CA ASN A 143 7.26 11.02 -6.99
C ASN A 143 8.25 10.46 -8.03
N GLN A 144 7.75 9.84 -9.09
CA GLN A 144 8.54 9.28 -10.19
C GLN A 144 9.55 8.21 -9.75
N ALA A 145 9.14 7.32 -8.87
CA ALA A 145 9.94 6.24 -8.25
C ALA A 145 11.16 6.74 -7.45
N ARG A 146 11.19 8.01 -7.03
CA ARG A 146 12.30 8.58 -6.25
C ARG A 146 12.60 7.79 -4.98
N ASP A 147 11.55 7.33 -4.28
CA ASP A 147 11.69 6.65 -3.00
C ASP A 147 12.06 5.17 -3.14
N ALA A 148 12.01 4.60 -4.35
CA ALA A 148 12.53 3.24 -4.60
C ALA A 148 14.02 3.11 -4.23
N LYS A 149 14.82 4.18 -4.40
CA LYS A 149 16.25 4.21 -4.01
C LYS A 149 16.49 3.99 -2.51
N LEU A 150 15.51 4.20 -1.66
CA LEU A 150 15.62 3.99 -0.21
C LEU A 150 15.86 2.51 0.12
N PHE A 151 15.46 1.60 -0.78
CA PHE A 151 15.67 0.16 -0.63
C PHE A 151 17.09 -0.31 -1.00
N LYS A 152 17.96 0.57 -1.50
CA LYS A 152 19.33 0.24 -1.92
C LYS A 152 20.16 -0.47 -0.84
N ASN A 153 19.96 -0.11 0.42
CA ASN A 153 20.74 -0.61 1.55
C ASN A 153 19.98 -1.64 2.40
N ILE A 154 18.86 -2.15 1.91
CA ILE A 154 18.10 -3.18 2.63
C ILE A 154 18.84 -4.52 2.53
N ASP A 155 19.05 -5.17 3.67
CA ASP A 155 19.53 -6.55 3.73
C ASP A 155 18.37 -7.50 3.46
N TRP A 156 18.23 -7.93 2.21
CA TRP A 156 17.17 -8.83 1.76
C TRP A 156 17.28 -10.25 2.35
N ASN A 157 18.37 -10.60 2.99
CA ASN A 157 18.47 -11.86 3.74
C ASN A 157 17.84 -11.77 5.13
N LYS A 158 17.76 -10.55 5.68
CA LYS A 158 17.11 -10.29 6.98
C LYS A 158 15.59 -10.29 6.88
N TYR A 159 15.03 -9.79 5.77
CA TYR A 159 13.60 -9.56 5.62
C TYR A 159 12.99 -10.44 4.53
N ASP A 160 12.06 -11.33 4.92
CA ASP A 160 11.24 -12.08 3.98
C ASP A 160 9.97 -11.29 3.63
N LYS A 161 10.18 -10.11 3.04
CA LYS A 161 9.14 -9.13 2.75
C LYS A 161 9.22 -8.74 1.28
N LYS A 162 8.05 -8.56 0.65
CA LYS A 162 7.93 -7.95 -0.67
C LYS A 162 7.63 -6.46 -0.55
N ILE A 163 7.99 -5.70 -1.57
CA ILE A 163 7.72 -4.28 -1.67
C ILE A 163 6.76 -4.03 -2.82
N GLY A 164 5.60 -3.52 -2.48
CA GLY A 164 4.63 -2.98 -3.43
C GLY A 164 5.06 -1.58 -3.85
N ILE A 165 5.15 -1.34 -5.14
CA ILE A 165 5.47 -0.03 -5.71
C ILE A 165 4.29 0.47 -6.52
N GLY A 166 3.73 1.61 -6.12
CA GLY A 166 2.75 2.32 -6.92
C GLY A 166 3.35 2.80 -8.24
N VAL A 167 2.71 2.48 -9.35
CA VAL A 167 3.17 2.84 -10.71
C VAL A 167 2.16 3.67 -11.49
N VAL A 168 1.00 3.93 -10.91
CA VAL A 168 -0.02 4.85 -11.42
C VAL A 168 -0.44 5.82 -10.32
N ASP A 169 -0.41 7.11 -10.66
CA ASP A 169 -0.64 8.22 -9.73
C ASP A 169 -2.15 8.46 -9.55
N HIS A 170 -2.66 8.26 -8.35
CA HIS A 170 -4.07 8.45 -8.00
C HIS A 170 -4.47 9.93 -7.90
N THR A 171 -3.49 10.85 -7.80
CA THR A 171 -3.73 12.28 -7.62
C THR A 171 -4.02 13.03 -8.93
N ARG A 172 -3.76 12.38 -10.08
CA ARG A 172 -3.90 12.98 -11.40
C ARG A 172 -4.97 12.30 -12.24
N THR A 173 -5.64 13.09 -13.06
CA THR A 173 -6.64 12.59 -14.02
C THR A 173 -6.02 12.08 -15.32
N THR A 174 -4.74 12.31 -15.55
CA THR A 174 -4.00 11.75 -16.69
C THR A 174 -3.81 10.25 -16.50
N VAL A 175 -4.15 9.46 -17.49
CA VAL A 175 -3.84 8.02 -17.54
C VAL A 175 -2.40 7.88 -18.01
N GLU A 176 -1.58 7.20 -17.25
CA GLU A 176 -0.20 6.88 -17.61
C GLU A 176 -0.18 5.95 -18.83
N THR A 177 0.80 6.13 -19.72
CA THR A 177 1.00 5.15 -20.80
C THR A 177 1.67 3.88 -20.25
N PRO A 178 1.51 2.71 -20.91
CA PRO A 178 2.21 1.50 -20.51
C PRO A 178 3.74 1.68 -20.41
N GLU A 179 4.33 2.51 -21.27
CA GLU A 179 5.76 2.82 -21.26
C GLU A 179 6.16 3.62 -20.00
N MET A 180 5.35 4.59 -19.58
CA MET A 180 5.58 5.34 -18.32
C MET A 180 5.54 4.41 -17.11
N VAL A 181 4.60 3.48 -17.08
CA VAL A 181 4.50 2.45 -16.04
C VAL A 181 5.74 1.55 -16.07
N ALA A 182 6.13 1.05 -17.25
CA ALA A 182 7.32 0.21 -17.41
C ALA A 182 8.60 0.92 -16.95
N ASP A 183 8.74 2.21 -17.25
CA ASP A 183 9.90 3.01 -16.81
C ASP A 183 9.94 3.17 -15.28
N THR A 184 8.78 3.33 -14.63
CA THR A 184 8.70 3.36 -13.17
C THR A 184 9.13 2.02 -12.56
N ILE A 185 8.69 0.91 -13.14
CA ILE A 185 9.08 -0.45 -12.70
C ILE A 185 10.57 -0.68 -12.88
N ARG A 186 11.16 -0.31 -14.03
CA ARG A 186 12.60 -0.45 -14.28
C ARG A 186 13.44 0.32 -13.26
N ARG A 187 13.03 1.53 -12.88
CA ARG A 187 13.68 2.31 -11.81
C ARG A 187 13.58 1.62 -10.44
N ALA A 188 12.45 0.99 -10.13
CA ALA A 188 12.31 0.23 -8.89
C ALA A 188 13.23 -1.00 -8.88
N LEU A 189 13.36 -1.71 -10.01
CA LEU A 189 14.23 -2.88 -10.16
C LEU A 189 15.73 -2.57 -10.02
N GLU A 190 16.15 -1.29 -10.10
CA GLU A 190 17.53 -0.90 -9.77
C GLU A 190 17.88 -1.13 -8.29
N TYR A 191 16.87 -1.23 -7.41
CA TYR A 191 17.06 -1.26 -5.95
C TYR A 191 16.32 -2.41 -5.25
N ILE A 192 15.27 -2.96 -5.87
CA ILE A 192 14.42 -4.01 -5.31
C ILE A 192 14.56 -5.24 -6.20
N PRO A 193 14.94 -6.41 -5.65
CA PRO A 193 15.00 -7.66 -6.42
C PRO A 193 13.66 -8.00 -7.07
N GLU A 194 13.69 -8.59 -8.27
CA GLU A 194 12.49 -8.89 -9.06
C GLU A 194 11.51 -9.83 -8.33
N ASP A 195 12.02 -10.80 -7.56
CA ASP A 195 11.23 -11.74 -6.77
C ASP A 195 10.62 -11.10 -5.50
N ARG A 196 11.07 -9.90 -5.15
CA ARG A 196 10.57 -9.09 -4.03
C ARG A 196 9.68 -7.94 -4.47
N LEU A 197 9.52 -7.69 -5.76
CA LEU A 197 8.75 -6.55 -6.28
C LEU A 197 7.30 -6.95 -6.58
N VAL A 198 6.36 -6.16 -6.07
CA VAL A 198 4.92 -6.21 -6.38
C VAL A 198 4.51 -4.89 -7.02
N ILE A 199 3.68 -4.94 -8.06
CA ILE A 199 3.24 -3.73 -8.77
C ILE A 199 1.82 -3.37 -8.35
N THR A 200 1.65 -2.12 -7.90
CA THR A 200 0.41 -1.59 -7.33
C THR A 200 0.06 -0.22 -7.92
N ALA A 201 -1.09 0.34 -7.51
CA ALA A 201 -1.39 1.75 -7.66
C ALA A 201 -0.90 2.52 -6.43
N ASP A 202 -0.59 3.80 -6.57
CA ASP A 202 -0.15 4.65 -5.44
C ASP A 202 -1.13 4.65 -4.27
N CYS A 203 -2.43 4.67 -4.57
CA CYS A 203 -3.50 4.61 -3.57
C CYS A 203 -4.83 4.27 -4.26
N GLY A 204 -5.93 4.22 -3.48
CA GLY A 204 -7.26 3.96 -4.00
C GLY A 204 -7.81 5.10 -4.87
N PHE A 205 -8.58 4.74 -5.88
CA PHE A 205 -9.23 5.68 -6.80
C PHE A 205 -10.64 6.10 -6.37
N GLY A 206 -11.10 5.65 -5.20
CA GLY A 206 -12.50 5.78 -4.78
C GLY A 206 -12.90 7.14 -4.24
N ARG A 207 -11.99 8.09 -4.12
CA ARG A 207 -12.26 9.43 -3.60
C ARG A 207 -12.32 10.47 -4.71
N GLU A 208 -13.25 11.41 -4.58
CA GLU A 208 -13.09 12.81 -4.86
C GLU A 208 -12.81 13.18 -6.32
N GLY A 209 -13.65 12.73 -7.22
CA GLY A 209 -13.66 13.29 -8.57
C GLY A 209 -12.81 12.58 -9.60
N LEU A 210 -12.06 11.54 -9.23
CA LEU A 210 -11.49 10.66 -10.24
C LEU A 210 -12.61 9.80 -10.83
N SER A 211 -12.92 10.00 -12.12
CA SER A 211 -13.98 9.24 -12.75
C SER A 211 -13.65 7.75 -12.80
N ARG A 212 -14.69 6.90 -12.68
CA ARG A 212 -14.55 5.44 -12.84
C ARG A 212 -13.82 5.07 -14.13
N ARG A 213 -14.06 5.82 -15.20
CA ARG A 213 -13.44 5.57 -16.51
C ARG A 213 -11.93 5.81 -16.45
N ILE A 214 -11.48 6.90 -15.83
CA ILE A 214 -10.04 7.19 -15.67
C ILE A 214 -9.39 6.12 -14.79
N ALA A 215 -9.98 5.80 -13.64
CA ALA A 215 -9.49 4.75 -12.73
C ALA A 215 -9.36 3.40 -13.45
N PHE A 216 -10.36 3.02 -14.25
CA PHE A 216 -10.33 1.79 -15.02
C PHE A 216 -9.14 1.76 -16.00
N TYR A 217 -8.93 2.83 -16.78
CA TYR A 217 -7.81 2.87 -17.74
C TYR A 217 -6.45 2.98 -17.06
N LYS A 218 -6.34 3.58 -15.87
CA LYS A 218 -5.12 3.51 -15.06
C LYS A 218 -4.79 2.06 -14.67
N CYS A 219 -5.81 1.28 -14.26
CA CYS A 219 -5.61 -0.15 -13.98
C CYS A 219 -5.20 -0.95 -15.23
N VAL A 220 -5.78 -0.63 -16.40
CA VAL A 220 -5.39 -1.26 -17.67
C VAL A 220 -3.93 -0.94 -18.01
N SER A 221 -3.55 0.34 -17.94
CA SER A 221 -2.19 0.80 -18.18
C SER A 221 -1.18 0.16 -17.23
N LEU A 222 -1.55 0.03 -15.95
CA LEU A 222 -0.73 -0.66 -14.94
C LEU A 222 -0.38 -2.09 -15.39
N VAL A 223 -1.37 -2.87 -15.81
CA VAL A 223 -1.12 -4.26 -16.24
C VAL A 223 -0.36 -4.31 -17.55
N MET A 224 -0.68 -3.46 -18.52
CA MET A 224 0.03 -3.41 -19.81
C MET A 224 1.50 -3.01 -19.65
N GLY A 225 1.80 -2.00 -18.83
CA GLY A 225 3.17 -1.60 -18.54
C GLY A 225 3.95 -2.65 -17.76
N THR A 226 3.27 -3.33 -16.81
CA THR A 226 3.87 -4.48 -16.12
C THR A 226 4.22 -5.60 -17.09
N ASN A 227 3.36 -5.87 -18.10
CA ASN A 227 3.61 -6.88 -19.12
C ASN A 227 4.84 -6.55 -19.98
N ILE A 228 5.10 -5.26 -20.29
CA ILE A 228 6.34 -4.86 -20.98
C ILE A 228 7.56 -5.37 -20.20
N VAL A 229 7.61 -5.09 -18.90
CA VAL A 229 8.75 -5.51 -18.06
C VAL A 229 8.77 -7.03 -17.84
N ARG A 230 7.62 -7.68 -17.66
CA ARG A 230 7.54 -9.15 -17.59
C ARG A 230 8.15 -9.81 -18.82
N LYS A 231 7.84 -9.30 -20.01
CA LYS A 231 8.42 -9.78 -21.26
C LYS A 231 9.93 -9.58 -21.33
N GLU A 232 10.44 -8.44 -20.85
CA GLU A 232 11.89 -8.16 -20.76
C GLU A 232 12.60 -9.15 -19.83
N LEU A 233 11.94 -9.54 -18.73
CA LEU A 233 12.47 -10.50 -17.74
C LEU A 233 12.19 -11.98 -18.10
N GLY A 234 11.49 -12.26 -19.20
CA GLY A 234 11.10 -13.62 -19.58
C GLY A 234 10.01 -14.22 -18.70
N VAL A 235 9.23 -13.40 -18.01
CA VAL A 235 8.10 -13.80 -17.18
C VAL A 235 6.81 -13.76 -17.99
N GLU A 236 5.89 -14.71 -17.74
CA GLU A 236 4.59 -14.78 -18.43
C GLU A 236 3.78 -13.50 -18.28
N GLU A 237 3.26 -12.97 -19.37
CA GLU A 237 2.42 -11.78 -19.41
C GLU A 237 1.01 -12.09 -18.87
N ALA A 238 0.41 -11.14 -18.14
CA ALA A 238 -0.97 -11.24 -17.69
C ALA A 238 -1.93 -10.91 -18.85
N TYR A 239 -3.01 -11.69 -18.98
CA TYR A 239 -4.05 -11.39 -19.95
C TYR A 239 -4.83 -10.12 -19.59
N VAL A 240 -4.96 -9.21 -20.57
CA VAL A 240 -5.70 -7.94 -20.43
C VAL A 240 -6.82 -7.92 -21.48
N ALA A 241 -8.03 -8.26 -21.08
CA ALA A 241 -9.18 -8.35 -21.99
C ALA A 241 -9.45 -7.06 -22.78
N THR A 242 -9.21 -5.90 -22.18
CA THR A 242 -9.42 -4.59 -22.82
C THR A 242 -8.34 -4.21 -23.84
N ALA A 243 -7.23 -4.92 -23.88
CA ALA A 243 -6.18 -4.77 -24.87
C ALA A 243 -6.23 -5.87 -25.95
N ASP A 244 -7.17 -6.79 -25.85
CA ASP A 244 -7.38 -7.86 -26.83
C ASP A 244 -8.16 -7.31 -28.04
N GLU A 245 -7.56 -7.38 -29.21
CA GLU A 245 -8.11 -6.84 -30.47
C GLU A 245 -9.51 -7.40 -30.80
N GLN A 246 -9.82 -8.65 -30.40
CA GLN A 246 -11.14 -9.24 -30.63
C GLN A 246 -12.28 -8.52 -29.86
N PHE A 247 -11.95 -7.73 -28.82
CA PHE A 247 -12.89 -6.91 -28.05
C PHE A 247 -12.77 -5.42 -28.36
N ALA A 248 -11.90 -5.03 -29.30
CA ALA A 248 -11.81 -3.65 -29.74
C ALA A 248 -13.12 -3.25 -30.44
N PHE A 249 -13.71 -2.14 -30.02
CA PHE A 249 -14.81 -1.54 -30.78
C PHE A 249 -14.19 -0.93 -32.05
N VAL A 250 -14.53 -1.50 -33.19
CA VAL A 250 -14.18 -0.95 -34.50
C VAL A 250 -15.09 0.22 -34.82
#